data_29a90bc911fae92fc6048f4a01daae83
#
_entry.id   29a90bc911fae92fc6048f4a01daae83
#
_cell.length_a   1.000
_cell.length_b   1.000
_cell.length_c   1.000
_cell.angle_alpha   90.00
_cell.angle_beta   90.00
_cell.angle_gamma   90.00
#
_symmetry.space_group_name_H-M   'P 1'
#
loop_
_entity.id
_entity.type
_entity.pdbx_description
1 polymer ?
#
loop_
_entity_poly.entity_id
_entity_poly.type
_entity_poly.pdbx_seq_one_letter_code
_entity_poly.pdbx_strand_id
1 'polypeptide(L)'
;FIAAMDLIVCHNDIDLHYYNGLTNVRTELMPTVMIVDGIVQRNEWGDGTIIGGNWVKDYGGFDSYQVAQELGNPITAVTTGRMKPEEEQVLNHIPWVMWREWIDILSQFNVGVQLGTAAAGTFNLNCSFHGIPCIAYSNSNTQRILHPLTTVELGEIDKAKEIARKLKDDKFYKLCMETTRKRYEQYYTEEVFVQHFN
;
A
#
# COMPACT_ATOMS: atom_id res chain seq x y z
N PHE A 1 23.53 5.28 20.25
CA PHE A 1 23.61 4.87 18.83
C PHE A 1 23.15 6.01 17.92
N ILE A 2 21.93 6.56 18.08
CA ILE A 2 21.40 7.64 17.21
C ILE A 2 22.30 8.89 17.21
N ALA A 3 22.81 9.30 18.36
CA ALA A 3 23.68 10.48 18.48
C ALA A 3 25.05 10.38 17.77
N ALA A 4 25.40 9.19 17.26
CA ALA A 4 26.64 8.96 16.51
C ALA A 4 26.40 8.91 14.98
N MET A 5 25.19 9.21 14.53
CA MET A 5 24.85 9.26 13.11
C MET A 5 25.01 10.67 12.57
N ASP A 6 25.39 10.80 11.31
CA ASP A 6 25.49 12.09 10.60
C ASP A 6 24.13 12.48 9.99
N LEU A 7 23.32 11.47 9.63
CA LEU A 7 22.03 11.64 8.95
C LEU A 7 21.08 10.52 9.33
N ILE A 8 19.81 10.88 9.54
CA ILE A 8 18.67 9.94 9.64
C ILE A 8 17.77 10.17 8.43
N VAL A 9 17.49 9.10 7.69
CA VAL A 9 16.59 9.12 6.54
C VAL A 9 15.29 8.43 6.91
N CYS A 10 14.17 9.12 6.72
CA CYS A 10 12.82 8.61 6.99
C CYS A 10 12.01 8.48 5.71
N HIS A 11 11.20 7.44 5.60
CA HIS A 11 10.32 7.23 4.44
C HIS A 11 8.92 7.84 4.61
N ASN A 12 8.61 8.34 5.81
CA ASN A 12 7.37 9.05 6.06
C ASN A 12 7.56 10.23 7.03
N ASP A 13 6.65 11.19 6.97
CA ASP A 13 6.70 12.42 7.75
C ASP A 13 6.46 12.21 9.26
N ILE A 14 5.76 11.14 9.64
CA ILE A 14 5.52 10.79 11.04
C ILE A 14 6.85 10.40 11.70
N ASP A 15 7.64 9.55 11.03
CA ASP A 15 8.96 9.16 11.51
C ASP A 15 9.92 10.34 11.50
N LEU A 16 9.89 11.18 10.44
CA LEU A 16 10.66 12.41 10.37
C LEU A 16 10.38 13.30 11.58
N HIS A 17 9.10 13.51 11.89
CA HIS A 17 8.69 14.35 13.02
C HIS A 17 9.12 13.77 14.37
N TYR A 18 9.00 12.45 14.53
CA TYR A 18 9.44 11.72 15.70
C TYR A 18 10.95 11.89 15.95
N TYR A 19 11.79 11.65 14.93
CA TYR A 19 13.23 11.75 15.08
C TYR A 19 13.70 13.20 15.24
N ASN A 20 13.07 14.17 14.60
CA ASN A 20 13.36 15.59 14.84
C ASN A 20 13.06 16.02 16.28
N GLY A 21 12.09 15.41 16.95
CA GLY A 21 11.82 15.64 18.37
C GLY A 21 12.73 14.87 19.33
N LEU A 22 13.38 13.81 18.86
CA LEU A 22 14.18 12.92 19.68
C LEU A 22 15.67 13.26 19.69
N THR A 23 16.20 13.85 18.62
CA THR A 23 17.64 14.05 18.42
C THR A 23 17.94 15.33 17.66
N ASN A 24 19.19 15.85 17.81
CA ASN A 24 19.72 16.97 17.02
C ASN A 24 20.42 16.50 15.72
N VAL A 25 20.41 15.22 15.43
CA VAL A 25 20.96 14.67 14.18
C VAL A 25 20.09 15.16 13.02
N ARG A 26 20.74 15.57 11.94
CA ARG A 26 20.03 15.95 10.70
C ARG A 26 19.09 14.83 10.27
N THR A 27 17.84 15.18 10.00
CA THR A 27 16.81 14.20 9.59
C THR A 27 16.18 14.66 8.29
N GLU A 28 16.10 13.77 7.32
CA GLU A 28 15.60 14.05 5.97
C GLU A 28 14.47 13.06 5.60
N LEU A 29 13.49 13.58 4.88
CA LEU A 29 12.46 12.74 4.27
C LEU A 29 12.94 12.28 2.89
N MET A 30 12.99 10.97 2.70
CA MET A 30 13.31 10.37 1.42
C MET A 30 12.14 9.48 0.98
N PRO A 31 11.52 9.77 -0.17
CA PRO A 31 10.42 8.93 -0.67
C PRO A 31 10.87 7.47 -0.84
N THR A 32 9.95 6.55 -0.61
CA THR A 32 10.15 5.15 -1.01
C THR A 32 10.22 5.10 -2.54
N VAL A 33 11.14 4.33 -3.09
CA VAL A 33 11.26 4.12 -4.54
C VAL A 33 10.88 2.69 -4.91
N MET A 34 10.32 2.52 -6.09
CA MET A 34 10.08 1.24 -6.73
C MET A 34 10.90 1.18 -8.02
N ILE A 35 11.84 0.22 -8.08
CA ILE A 35 12.65 -0.01 -9.29
C ILE A 35 11.81 -0.83 -10.27
N VAL A 36 11.48 -0.23 -11.41
CA VAL A 36 10.52 -0.80 -12.37
C VAL A 36 11.16 -1.30 -13.67
N ASP A 37 12.50 -1.38 -13.72
CA ASP A 37 13.22 -1.85 -14.91
C ASP A 37 12.71 -3.21 -15.40
N GLY A 38 12.22 -3.23 -16.64
CA GLY A 38 11.66 -4.42 -17.27
C GLY A 38 10.31 -4.90 -16.73
N ILE A 39 9.63 -4.10 -15.89
CA ILE A 39 8.28 -4.39 -15.40
C ILE A 39 7.26 -3.55 -16.19
N VAL A 40 6.19 -4.20 -16.63
CA VAL A 40 5.14 -3.55 -17.42
C VAL A 40 3.93 -3.25 -16.54
N GLN A 41 3.43 -2.03 -16.63
CA GLN A 41 2.16 -1.67 -15.99
C GLN A 41 1.01 -2.47 -16.63
N ARG A 42 0.02 -2.87 -15.82
CA ARG A 42 -1.17 -3.54 -16.34
C ARG A 42 -1.96 -2.61 -17.26
N ASN A 43 -2.52 -3.17 -18.32
CA ASN A 43 -3.39 -2.47 -19.27
C ASN A 43 -4.87 -2.78 -19.05
N GLU A 44 -5.18 -3.89 -18.38
CA GLU A 44 -6.53 -4.38 -18.15
C GLU A 44 -6.89 -4.38 -16.66
N TRP A 45 -8.14 -4.39 -16.35
CA TRP A 45 -8.60 -4.53 -14.97
C TRP A 45 -8.35 -5.98 -14.53
N GLY A 46 -7.88 -6.12 -13.28
CA GLY A 46 -7.74 -7.43 -12.66
C GLY A 46 -9.07 -7.97 -12.13
N ASP A 47 -8.99 -8.99 -11.30
CA ASP A 47 -10.11 -9.56 -10.57
C ASP A 47 -9.74 -9.79 -9.11
N GLY A 48 -10.71 -9.70 -8.22
CA GLY A 48 -10.48 -9.94 -6.80
C GLY A 48 -9.80 -8.81 -6.03
N THR A 49 -9.62 -9.06 -4.74
CA THR A 49 -9.02 -8.15 -3.76
C THR A 49 -7.78 -8.77 -3.17
N ILE A 50 -6.71 -7.99 -3.06
CA ILE A 50 -5.48 -8.38 -2.40
C ILE A 50 -5.32 -7.67 -1.05
N ILE A 51 -5.09 -8.44 0.02
CA ILE A 51 -4.73 -7.89 1.33
C ILE A 51 -3.21 -7.81 1.42
N GLY A 52 -2.70 -6.59 1.60
CA GLY A 52 -1.28 -6.33 1.73
C GLY A 52 -0.74 -6.57 3.14
N GLY A 53 0.57 -6.76 3.21
CA GLY A 53 1.27 -7.04 4.45
C GLY A 53 1.12 -8.49 4.92
N ASN A 54 1.81 -8.80 6.02
CA ASN A 54 1.68 -10.11 6.66
C ASN A 54 0.31 -10.24 7.31
N TRP A 55 -0.24 -11.42 7.28
CA TRP A 55 -1.50 -11.75 7.95
C TRP A 55 -1.33 -11.84 9.47
N VAL A 56 -1.03 -10.70 10.10
CA VAL A 56 -0.86 -10.55 11.55
C VAL A 56 -1.53 -9.25 12.03
N LYS A 57 -1.71 -9.13 13.35
CA LYS A 57 -2.43 -8.01 13.98
C LYS A 57 -1.88 -6.64 13.57
N ASP A 58 -0.57 -6.44 13.63
CA ASP A 58 0.06 -5.13 13.41
C ASP A 58 -0.04 -4.67 11.93
N TYR A 59 -0.20 -5.61 11.01
CA TYR A 59 -0.48 -5.33 9.60
C TYR A 59 -1.98 -5.27 9.28
N GLY A 60 -2.85 -5.38 10.30
CA GLY A 60 -4.29 -5.20 10.17
C GLY A 60 -4.98 -6.25 9.29
N GLY A 61 -4.49 -7.49 9.31
CA GLY A 61 -5.03 -8.56 8.47
C GLY A 61 -6.52 -8.75 8.64
N PHE A 62 -7.01 -8.84 9.88
CA PHE A 62 -8.44 -9.03 10.15
C PHE A 62 -9.30 -7.83 9.75
N ASP A 63 -8.85 -6.60 10.06
CA ASP A 63 -9.56 -5.38 9.68
C ASP A 63 -9.61 -5.23 8.14
N SER A 64 -8.49 -5.52 7.48
CA SER A 64 -8.42 -5.55 6.02
C SER A 64 -9.37 -6.58 5.42
N TYR A 65 -9.48 -7.76 6.02
CA TYR A 65 -10.42 -8.79 5.59
C TYR A 65 -11.87 -8.33 5.70
N GLN A 66 -12.27 -7.73 6.83
CA GLN A 66 -13.62 -7.21 6.99
C GLN A 66 -13.99 -6.17 5.92
N VAL A 67 -13.04 -5.32 5.54
CA VAL A 67 -13.23 -4.32 4.48
C VAL A 67 -13.26 -4.97 3.10
N ALA A 68 -12.38 -5.93 2.85
CA ALA A 68 -12.35 -6.67 1.59
C ALA A 68 -13.66 -7.46 1.31
N GLN A 69 -14.32 -7.98 2.35
CA GLN A 69 -15.61 -8.66 2.21
C GLN A 69 -16.70 -7.76 1.60
N GLU A 70 -16.64 -6.45 1.83
CA GLU A 70 -17.60 -5.50 1.26
C GLU A 70 -17.49 -5.37 -0.27
N LEU A 71 -16.35 -5.76 -0.87
CA LEU A 71 -16.16 -5.77 -2.32
C LEU A 71 -16.91 -6.91 -2.99
N GLY A 72 -17.09 -8.03 -2.30
CA GLY A 72 -17.88 -9.18 -2.78
C GLY A 72 -17.22 -10.00 -3.89
N ASN A 73 -15.90 -9.89 -4.04
CA ASN A 73 -15.07 -10.64 -4.97
C ASN A 73 -14.09 -11.56 -4.22
N PRO A 74 -13.36 -12.47 -4.90
CA PRO A 74 -12.36 -13.32 -4.27
C PRO A 74 -11.31 -12.51 -3.50
N ILE A 75 -10.99 -12.94 -2.29
CA ILE A 75 -10.02 -12.28 -1.42
C ILE A 75 -8.75 -13.12 -1.35
N THR A 76 -7.62 -12.49 -1.58
CA THR A 76 -6.30 -13.12 -1.51
C THR A 76 -5.43 -12.38 -0.49
N ALA A 77 -4.69 -13.11 0.34
CA ALA A 77 -3.75 -12.56 1.29
C ALA A 77 -2.32 -13.03 1.02
N VAL A 78 -1.36 -12.18 1.30
CA VAL A 78 0.06 -12.56 1.31
C VAL A 78 0.38 -13.23 2.63
N THR A 79 0.87 -14.45 2.58
CA THR A 79 1.28 -15.18 3.78
C THR A 79 2.77 -15.46 3.78
N THR A 80 3.46 -14.93 4.75
CA THR A 80 4.86 -15.24 4.99
C THR A 80 4.98 -16.34 6.05
N GLY A 81 4.64 -17.58 5.65
CA GLY A 81 4.87 -18.77 6.46
C GLY A 81 3.88 -19.00 7.61
N ARG A 82 2.74 -18.28 7.64
CA ARG A 82 1.74 -18.43 8.70
C ARG A 82 0.33 -18.49 8.11
N MET A 83 -0.12 -19.69 7.86
CA MET A 83 -1.47 -19.95 7.40
C MET A 83 -2.19 -20.86 8.41
N LYS A 84 -3.42 -20.53 8.75
CA LYS A 84 -4.28 -21.39 9.55
C LYS A 84 -5.27 -22.13 8.63
N PRO A 85 -5.58 -23.40 8.88
CA PRO A 85 -6.51 -24.16 8.04
C PRO A 85 -7.88 -23.49 7.91
N GLU A 86 -8.35 -22.77 8.93
CA GLU A 86 -9.61 -22.04 8.91
C GLU A 86 -9.61 -20.87 7.92
N GLU A 87 -8.45 -20.29 7.66
CA GLU A 87 -8.28 -19.16 6.73
C GLU A 87 -8.39 -19.64 5.27
N GLU A 88 -7.95 -20.88 4.96
CA GLU A 88 -8.03 -21.45 3.61
C GLU A 88 -9.47 -21.59 3.09
N GLN A 89 -10.46 -21.59 3.97
CA GLN A 89 -11.87 -21.68 3.58
C GLN A 89 -12.45 -20.35 3.11
N VAL A 90 -11.79 -19.22 3.43
CA VAL A 90 -12.32 -17.87 3.20
C VAL A 90 -11.37 -16.97 2.43
N LEU A 91 -10.12 -17.36 2.28
CA LEU A 91 -9.05 -16.61 1.64
C LEU A 91 -8.24 -17.49 0.68
N ASN A 92 -7.82 -16.91 -0.43
CA ASN A 92 -6.70 -17.44 -1.20
C ASN A 92 -5.40 -16.94 -0.58
N HIS A 93 -4.34 -17.74 -0.68
CA HIS A 93 -3.03 -17.38 -0.13
C HIS A 93 -1.97 -17.35 -1.22
N ILE A 94 -1.14 -16.30 -1.19
CA ILE A 94 0.07 -16.21 -1.99
C ILE A 94 1.26 -16.47 -1.06
N PRO A 95 2.12 -17.46 -1.36
CA PRO A 95 3.34 -17.67 -0.61
C PRO A 95 4.31 -16.51 -0.84
N TRP A 96 5.41 -16.47 -0.06
CA TRP A 96 6.49 -15.56 -0.35
C TRP A 96 7.05 -15.80 -1.76
N VAL A 97 7.15 -14.75 -2.55
CA VAL A 97 7.68 -14.76 -3.92
C VAL A 97 8.73 -13.67 -4.10
N MET A 98 9.53 -13.77 -5.15
CA MET A 98 10.51 -12.72 -5.48
C MET A 98 9.82 -11.45 -5.93
N TRP A 99 10.50 -10.32 -5.78
CA TRP A 99 9.98 -8.98 -6.08
C TRP A 99 9.29 -8.85 -7.45
N ARG A 100 9.92 -9.30 -8.51
CA ARG A 100 9.35 -9.20 -9.88
C ARG A 100 8.07 -10.03 -10.00
N GLU A 101 8.11 -11.26 -9.53
CA GLU A 101 6.94 -12.15 -9.51
C GLU A 101 5.80 -11.57 -8.68
N TRP A 102 6.13 -10.94 -7.55
CA TRP A 102 5.14 -10.22 -6.74
C TRP A 102 4.43 -9.13 -7.52
N ILE A 103 5.14 -8.30 -8.27
CA ILE A 103 4.55 -7.22 -9.04
C ILE A 103 3.67 -7.76 -10.18
N ASP A 104 4.09 -8.82 -10.85
CA ASP A 104 3.30 -9.47 -11.88
C ASP A 104 2.00 -10.07 -11.30
N ILE A 105 2.08 -10.74 -10.16
CA ILE A 105 0.90 -11.27 -9.44
C ILE A 105 -0.03 -10.13 -9.03
N LEU A 106 0.51 -9.04 -8.49
CA LEU A 106 -0.28 -7.90 -8.04
C LEU A 106 -1.11 -7.28 -9.17
N SER A 107 -0.60 -7.27 -10.40
CA SER A 107 -1.29 -6.75 -11.57
C SER A 107 -2.66 -7.42 -11.85
N GLN A 108 -2.88 -8.61 -11.31
CA GLN A 108 -4.09 -9.42 -11.51
C GLN A 108 -5.27 -9.00 -10.61
N PHE A 109 -5.03 -8.13 -9.62
CA PHE A 109 -6.06 -7.73 -8.67
C PHE A 109 -6.69 -6.38 -8.99
N ASN A 110 -7.94 -6.20 -8.59
CA ASN A 110 -8.68 -4.95 -8.76
C ASN A 110 -8.44 -3.95 -7.64
N VAL A 111 -8.43 -4.41 -6.39
CA VAL A 111 -8.34 -3.53 -5.20
C VAL A 111 -7.32 -4.08 -4.23
N GLY A 112 -6.49 -3.20 -3.69
CA GLY A 112 -5.63 -3.47 -2.54
C GLY A 112 -6.28 -3.00 -1.23
N VAL A 113 -6.08 -3.75 -0.14
CA VAL A 113 -6.51 -3.34 1.20
C VAL A 113 -5.37 -3.59 2.20
N GLN A 114 -5.00 -2.57 2.98
CA GLN A 114 -3.97 -2.70 4.03
C GLN A 114 -4.27 -1.75 5.21
N LEU A 115 -5.08 -2.21 6.15
CA LEU A 115 -5.44 -1.44 7.35
C LEU A 115 -4.48 -1.75 8.52
N GLY A 116 -3.18 -1.63 8.25
CA GLY A 116 -2.12 -1.90 9.22
C GLY A 116 -1.62 -0.63 9.90
N THR A 117 -1.24 -0.77 11.18
CA THR A 117 -0.61 0.32 11.95
C THR A 117 0.89 0.43 11.68
N ALA A 118 1.53 -0.65 11.20
CA ALA A 118 2.95 -0.73 10.86
C ALA A 118 3.14 -0.78 9.33
N ALA A 119 2.70 0.25 8.61
CA ALA A 119 2.77 0.29 7.16
C ALA A 119 4.01 1.06 6.68
N ALA A 120 4.93 0.39 6.00
CA ALA A 120 6.07 1.02 5.33
C ALA A 120 5.69 1.71 4.00
N GLY A 121 4.45 1.55 3.54
CA GLY A 121 3.95 2.18 2.32
C GLY A 121 4.35 1.50 1.00
N THR A 122 5.16 0.44 1.03
CA THR A 122 5.58 -0.28 -0.18
C THR A 122 4.43 -0.94 -0.91
N PHE A 123 3.48 -1.54 -0.20
CA PHE A 123 2.31 -2.15 -0.80
C PHE A 123 1.46 -1.13 -1.57
N ASN A 124 1.21 0.03 -0.94
CA ASN A 124 0.46 1.14 -1.54
C ASN A 124 1.16 1.66 -2.80
N LEU A 125 2.49 1.77 -2.76
CA LEU A 125 3.30 2.17 -3.90
C LEU A 125 3.20 1.16 -5.05
N ASN A 126 3.29 -0.14 -4.75
CA ASN A 126 3.16 -1.21 -5.74
C ASN A 126 1.78 -1.22 -6.39
N CYS A 127 0.72 -1.02 -5.60
CA CYS A 127 -0.64 -0.86 -6.12
C CYS A 127 -0.74 0.34 -7.06
N SER A 128 -0.14 1.47 -6.70
CA SER A 128 -0.21 2.69 -7.50
C SER A 128 0.48 2.57 -8.85
N PHE A 129 1.58 1.84 -8.93
CA PHE A 129 2.26 1.54 -10.19
C PHE A 129 1.31 0.90 -11.21
N HIS A 130 0.48 -0.06 -10.79
CA HIS A 130 -0.51 -0.69 -11.66
C HIS A 130 -1.83 0.09 -11.76
N GLY A 131 -1.99 1.20 -11.04
CA GLY A 131 -3.26 1.91 -10.94
C GLY A 131 -4.33 1.14 -10.17
N ILE A 132 -3.94 0.31 -9.21
CA ILE A 132 -4.85 -0.42 -8.33
C ILE A 132 -5.24 0.49 -7.17
N PRO A 133 -6.52 0.85 -6.98
CA PRO A 133 -6.95 1.59 -5.80
C PRO A 133 -6.61 0.80 -4.53
N CYS A 134 -6.00 1.46 -3.53
CA CYS A 134 -5.65 0.84 -2.27
C CYS A 134 -6.38 1.51 -1.11
N ILE A 135 -7.16 0.75 -0.34
CA ILE A 135 -7.80 1.23 0.89
C ILE A 135 -6.83 1.00 2.05
N ALA A 136 -6.39 2.07 2.69
CA ALA A 136 -5.49 1.97 3.83
C ALA A 136 -5.61 3.18 4.77
N TYR A 137 -4.97 3.07 5.93
CA TYR A 137 -4.88 4.18 6.88
C TYR A 137 -3.94 5.28 6.42
N SER A 138 -4.18 6.50 6.91
CA SER A 138 -3.41 7.72 6.62
C SER A 138 -2.00 7.74 7.23
N ASN A 139 -1.56 6.67 7.88
CA ASN A 139 -0.29 6.56 8.60
C ASN A 139 0.97 6.42 7.73
N SER A 140 0.85 6.46 6.42
CA SER A 140 2.00 6.52 5.50
C SER A 140 1.83 7.59 4.42
N ASN A 141 2.93 8.23 4.02
CA ASN A 141 2.94 9.23 2.95
C ASN A 141 2.47 8.64 1.63
N THR A 142 2.93 7.43 1.31
CA THR A 142 2.54 6.74 0.07
C THR A 142 1.03 6.59 -0.03
N GLN A 143 0.34 6.23 1.04
CA GLN A 143 -1.12 6.13 1.04
C GLN A 143 -1.78 7.49 0.82
N ARG A 144 -1.41 8.50 1.63
CA ARG A 144 -2.03 9.83 1.53
C ARG A 144 -1.81 10.50 0.18
N ILE A 145 -0.62 10.34 -0.37
CA ILE A 145 -0.25 10.97 -1.65
C ILE A 145 -0.84 10.19 -2.82
N LEU A 146 -0.70 8.86 -2.84
CA LEU A 146 -1.04 8.05 -4.00
C LEU A 146 -2.52 7.68 -4.08
N HIS A 147 -3.17 7.48 -2.92
CA HIS A 147 -4.54 6.99 -2.83
C HIS A 147 -5.47 7.91 -2.02
N PRO A 148 -5.51 9.23 -2.30
CA PRO A 148 -6.24 10.19 -1.45
C PRO A 148 -7.74 9.92 -1.37
N LEU A 149 -8.33 9.29 -2.38
CA LEU A 149 -9.77 8.98 -2.45
C LEU A 149 -10.15 7.71 -1.65
N THR A 150 -9.16 6.91 -1.27
CA THR A 150 -9.36 5.62 -0.57
C THR A 150 -8.57 5.56 0.74
N THR A 151 -8.12 6.71 1.24
CA THR A 151 -7.44 6.86 2.52
C THR A 151 -8.45 7.13 3.63
N VAL A 152 -8.27 6.47 4.77
CA VAL A 152 -9.07 6.69 5.99
C VAL A 152 -8.15 6.92 7.18
N GLU A 153 -8.68 7.58 8.22
CA GLU A 153 -7.93 7.77 9.47
C GLU A 153 -7.83 6.45 10.26
N LEU A 154 -6.83 6.38 11.13
CA LEU A 154 -6.58 5.20 11.95
C LEU A 154 -7.83 4.81 12.76
N GLY A 155 -8.27 3.57 12.60
CA GLY A 155 -9.45 3.02 13.29
C GLY A 155 -10.79 3.29 12.60
N GLU A 156 -10.85 4.05 11.50
CA GLU A 156 -12.10 4.33 10.76
C GLU A 156 -12.49 3.16 9.82
N ILE A 157 -12.70 1.98 10.40
CA ILE A 157 -13.03 0.75 9.63
C ILE A 157 -14.36 0.88 8.90
N ASP A 158 -15.36 1.51 9.50
CA ASP A 158 -16.67 1.68 8.86
C ASP A 158 -16.60 2.59 7.62
N LYS A 159 -15.78 3.63 7.68
CA LYS A 159 -15.51 4.50 6.53
C LYS A 159 -14.73 3.75 5.43
N ALA A 160 -13.79 2.88 5.81
CA ALA A 160 -13.10 2.02 4.86
C ALA A 160 -14.08 1.05 4.16
N LYS A 161 -15.05 0.48 4.89
CA LYS A 161 -16.14 -0.33 4.32
C LYS A 161 -17.03 0.46 3.36
N GLU A 162 -17.34 1.71 3.69
CA GLU A 162 -18.10 2.59 2.79
C GLU A 162 -17.33 2.85 1.48
N ILE A 163 -16.01 3.09 1.56
CA ILE A 163 -15.16 3.25 0.38
C ILE A 163 -15.15 1.96 -0.44
N ALA A 164 -15.01 0.80 0.20
CA ALA A 164 -15.07 -0.49 -0.49
C ALA A 164 -16.38 -0.67 -1.27
N ARG A 165 -17.52 -0.32 -0.68
CA ARG A 165 -18.82 -0.35 -1.38
C ARG A 165 -18.86 0.63 -2.55
N LYS A 166 -18.31 1.84 -2.42
CA LYS A 166 -18.21 2.84 -3.50
C LYS A 166 -17.34 2.37 -4.65
N LEU A 167 -16.30 1.58 -4.40
CA LEU A 167 -15.43 1.02 -5.43
C LEU A 167 -16.15 -0.02 -6.35
N LYS A 168 -17.38 -0.43 -6.02
CA LYS A 168 -18.23 -1.21 -6.93
C LYS A 168 -18.87 -0.36 -8.04
N ASP A 169 -18.88 0.95 -7.90
CA ASP A 169 -19.29 1.87 -8.96
C ASP A 169 -18.13 2.09 -9.93
N ASP A 170 -18.33 1.75 -11.19
CA ASP A 170 -17.28 1.82 -12.22
C ASP A 170 -16.69 3.23 -12.38
N LYS A 171 -17.51 4.28 -12.20
CA LYS A 171 -17.05 5.65 -12.35
C LYS A 171 -16.13 6.04 -11.21
N PHE A 172 -16.50 5.66 -9.98
CA PHE A 172 -15.65 5.94 -8.82
C PHE A 172 -14.37 5.10 -8.86
N TYR A 173 -14.46 3.83 -9.25
CA TYR A 173 -13.29 2.96 -9.42
C TYR A 173 -12.31 3.56 -10.44
N LYS A 174 -12.81 3.96 -11.63
CA LYS A 174 -12.00 4.57 -12.68
C LYS A 174 -11.34 5.88 -12.22
N LEU A 175 -12.08 6.71 -11.49
CA LEU A 175 -11.53 7.94 -10.90
C LEU A 175 -10.38 7.64 -9.91
N CYS A 176 -10.54 6.62 -9.06
CA CYS A 176 -9.49 6.22 -8.12
C CYS A 176 -8.26 5.69 -8.87
N MET A 177 -8.45 4.84 -9.87
CA MET A 177 -7.39 4.29 -10.71
C MET A 177 -6.58 5.37 -11.43
N GLU A 178 -7.27 6.31 -12.10
CA GLU A 178 -6.62 7.41 -12.84
C GLU A 178 -5.89 8.35 -11.88
N THR A 179 -6.50 8.66 -10.72
CA THR A 179 -5.87 9.49 -9.68
C THR A 179 -4.59 8.86 -9.18
N THR A 180 -4.63 7.58 -8.86
CA THR A 180 -3.49 6.83 -8.34
C THR A 180 -2.34 6.76 -9.34
N ARG A 181 -2.60 6.45 -10.63
CA ARG A 181 -1.59 6.45 -11.69
C ARG A 181 -0.94 7.80 -11.87
N LYS A 182 -1.75 8.85 -12.03
CA LYS A 182 -1.26 10.22 -12.20
C LYS A 182 -0.36 10.65 -11.04
N ARG A 183 -0.72 10.30 -9.81
CA ARG A 183 0.08 10.64 -8.64
C ARG A 183 1.35 9.81 -8.53
N TYR A 184 1.33 8.55 -8.93
CA TYR A 184 2.55 7.76 -9.05
C TYR A 184 3.54 8.41 -10.02
N GLU A 185 3.10 8.75 -11.23
CA GLU A 185 3.92 9.41 -12.25
C GLU A 185 4.49 10.75 -11.76
N GLN A 186 3.71 11.49 -10.97
CA GLN A 186 4.09 12.82 -10.49
C GLN A 186 5.08 12.77 -9.32
N TYR A 187 5.02 11.75 -8.44
CA TYR A 187 5.71 11.81 -7.14
C TYR A 187 6.63 10.64 -6.83
N TYR A 188 6.50 9.50 -7.52
CA TYR A 188 7.15 8.26 -7.09
C TYR A 188 7.86 7.48 -8.19
N THR A 189 8.10 8.08 -9.37
CA THR A 189 8.95 7.45 -10.39
C THR A 189 10.42 7.48 -9.98
N GLU A 190 11.23 6.65 -10.62
CA GLU A 190 12.69 6.63 -10.39
C GLU A 190 13.30 7.99 -10.71
N GLU A 191 12.83 8.67 -11.75
CA GLU A 191 13.30 10.02 -12.12
C GLU A 191 13.01 11.03 -11.02
N VAL A 192 11.81 11.01 -10.43
CA VAL A 192 11.44 11.89 -9.31
C VAL A 192 12.31 11.58 -8.09
N PHE A 193 12.54 10.30 -7.80
CA PHE A 193 13.41 9.89 -6.70
C PHE A 193 14.84 10.42 -6.88
N VAL A 194 15.43 10.27 -8.06
CA VAL A 194 16.80 10.76 -8.36
C VAL A 194 16.90 12.28 -8.22
N GLN A 195 15.85 13.03 -8.57
CA GLN A 195 15.83 14.49 -8.43
C GLN A 195 15.95 14.96 -6.98
N HIS A 196 15.60 14.13 -5.99
CA HIS A 196 15.77 14.46 -4.58
C HIS A 196 17.25 14.45 -4.12
N PHE A 197 18.15 13.87 -4.91
CA PHE A 197 19.58 13.77 -4.59
C PHE A 197 20.45 14.83 -5.31
N ASN A 198 19.88 15.58 -6.24
CA ASN A 198 20.55 16.63 -6.99
C ASN A 198 20.20 18.02 -6.44
#